data_2ebf53abe9c9f12c29d85ed1149ca9d3
#
_entry.id   2ebf53abe9c9f12c29d85ed1149ca9d3
#
_cell.length_a   1.000
_cell.length_b   1.000
_cell.length_c   1.000
_cell.angle_alpha   90.00
_cell.angle_beta   90.00
_cell.angle_gamma   90.00
#
_symmetry.space_group_name_H-M   'P 1'
#
loop_
_entity.id
_entity.type
_entity.pdbx_description
1 polymer ?
#
loop_
_entity_poly.entity_id
_entity_poly.type
_entity_poly.pdbx_seq_one_letter_code
_entity_poly.pdbx_strand_id
1 'polypeptide(L)'
;MTEKKKEKVKNDECFEQMQRLQAEFENFRKRTEKERQAIFLNANEDLIVKLLGILDNFELALKHIDDKGINMIYSELYTILENEGLKPIKAEGKFDPRIHEALIQEEGEEDEKIIEEFQKGYMLNDKVIRHSKVKITKMVGKNE
;
A
#
# COMPACT_ATOMS: atom_id res chain seq x y z
N MET A 1 30.12 54.51 -10.96
CA MET A 1 28.78 53.91 -11.18
C MET A 1 27.72 54.94 -10.86
N THR A 2 26.89 55.26 -11.82
CA THR A 2 25.79 56.18 -11.65
C THR A 2 24.67 55.50 -10.83
N GLU A 3 23.95 56.26 -10.00
CA GLU A 3 22.87 55.80 -9.14
C GLU A 3 21.83 54.94 -9.93
N LYS A 4 21.51 55.34 -11.13
CA LYS A 4 20.64 54.58 -12.05
C LYS A 4 21.11 53.15 -12.35
N LYS A 5 22.41 52.90 -12.37
CA LYS A 5 22.96 51.56 -12.59
C LYS A 5 22.82 50.65 -11.35
N LYS A 6 22.98 51.26 -10.14
CA LYS A 6 22.79 50.55 -8.87
C LYS A 6 21.31 50.20 -8.64
N GLU A 7 20.41 51.09 -9.03
CA GLU A 7 18.97 50.87 -8.90
C GLU A 7 18.47 49.76 -9.88
N LYS A 8 19.00 49.73 -11.10
CA LYS A 8 18.68 48.69 -12.07
C LYS A 8 19.17 47.31 -11.59
N VAL A 9 20.37 47.21 -11.07
CA VAL A 9 20.93 45.97 -10.51
C VAL A 9 20.09 45.44 -9.35
N LYS A 10 19.67 46.33 -8.41
CA LYS A 10 18.78 45.97 -7.32
C LYS A 10 17.42 45.48 -7.78
N ASN A 11 16.85 46.10 -8.81
CA ASN A 11 15.59 45.69 -9.38
C ASN A 11 15.69 44.32 -10.08
N ASP A 12 16.79 44.05 -10.79
CA ASP A 12 17.04 42.78 -11.44
C ASP A 12 17.23 41.67 -10.40
N GLU A 13 18.00 41.90 -9.31
CA GLU A 13 18.15 40.97 -8.20
C GLU A 13 16.82 40.68 -7.48
N CYS A 14 16.02 41.73 -7.25
CA CYS A 14 14.70 41.59 -6.65
C CYS A 14 13.77 40.76 -7.55
N PHE A 15 13.81 40.98 -8.86
CA PHE A 15 13.01 40.22 -9.83
C PHE A 15 13.41 38.73 -9.87
N GLU A 16 14.71 38.44 -9.87
CA GLU A 16 15.20 37.06 -9.78
C GLU A 16 14.77 36.37 -8.48
N GLN A 17 14.84 37.07 -7.34
CA GLN A 17 14.38 36.56 -6.08
C GLN A 17 12.89 36.28 -6.07
N MET A 18 12.09 37.15 -6.70
CA MET A 18 10.64 36.95 -6.85
C MET A 18 10.32 35.73 -7.72
N GLN A 19 11.02 35.58 -8.85
CA GLN A 19 10.86 34.41 -9.72
C GLN A 19 11.21 33.11 -8.99
N ARG A 20 12.30 33.12 -8.24
CA ARG A 20 12.73 31.97 -7.44
C ARG A 20 11.70 31.64 -6.35
N LEU A 21 11.21 32.66 -5.64
CA LEU A 21 10.19 32.49 -4.62
C LEU A 21 8.89 31.93 -5.20
N GLN A 22 8.48 32.42 -6.36
CA GLN A 22 7.31 31.92 -7.07
C GLN A 22 7.47 30.45 -7.43
N ALA A 23 8.64 30.05 -7.96
CA ALA A 23 8.92 28.65 -8.30
C ALA A 23 8.92 27.76 -7.05
N GLU A 24 9.52 28.22 -5.94
CA GLU A 24 9.51 27.51 -4.66
C GLU A 24 8.10 27.39 -4.09
N PHE A 25 7.27 28.44 -4.20
CA PHE A 25 5.88 28.42 -3.78
C PHE A 25 5.02 27.43 -4.60
N GLU A 26 5.19 27.40 -5.91
CA GLU A 26 4.48 26.46 -6.77
C GLU A 26 4.87 25.00 -6.44
N ASN A 27 6.15 24.75 -6.23
CA ASN A 27 6.63 23.43 -5.81
C ASN A 27 6.08 23.03 -4.44
N PHE A 28 6.06 23.97 -3.48
CA PHE A 28 5.46 23.76 -2.16
C PHE A 28 3.98 23.44 -2.27
N ARG A 29 3.24 24.19 -3.07
CA ARG A 29 1.80 23.97 -3.30
C ARG A 29 1.52 22.60 -3.89
N LYS A 30 2.30 22.19 -4.91
CA LYS A 30 2.16 20.85 -5.52
C LYS A 30 2.46 19.73 -4.52
N ARG A 31 3.50 19.90 -3.70
CA ARG A 31 3.85 18.93 -2.66
C ARG A 31 2.76 18.83 -1.61
N THR A 32 2.29 19.96 -1.09
CA THR A 32 1.24 20.02 -0.08
C THR A 32 -0.06 19.39 -0.56
N GLU A 33 -0.43 19.62 -1.82
CA GLU A 33 -1.62 18.99 -2.40
C GLU A 33 -1.49 17.47 -2.51
N LYS A 34 -0.30 16.97 -2.91
CA LYS A 34 -0.02 15.52 -2.92
C LYS A 34 -0.05 14.91 -1.51
N GLU A 35 0.54 15.58 -0.53
CA GLU A 35 0.52 15.15 0.87
C GLU A 35 -0.91 15.12 1.42
N ARG A 36 -1.70 16.15 1.12
CA ARG A 36 -3.11 16.21 1.51
C ARG A 36 -3.92 15.07 0.91
N GLN A 37 -3.74 14.78 -0.39
CA GLN A 37 -4.40 13.67 -1.06
C GLN A 37 -3.99 12.33 -0.44
N ALA A 38 -2.71 12.13 -0.16
CA ALA A 38 -2.21 10.91 0.50
C ALA A 38 -2.81 10.73 1.89
N ILE A 39 -2.90 11.80 2.70
CA ILE A 39 -3.55 11.77 4.02
C ILE A 39 -5.03 11.39 3.88
N PHE A 40 -5.73 11.99 2.92
CA PHE A 40 -7.14 11.71 2.69
C PHE A 40 -7.41 10.26 2.27
N LEU A 41 -6.58 9.73 1.34
CA LEU A 41 -6.69 8.34 0.87
C LEU A 41 -6.39 7.31 1.97
N ASN A 42 -5.53 7.65 2.91
CA ASN A 42 -5.10 6.74 3.98
C ASN A 42 -5.76 7.04 5.34
N ALA A 43 -6.70 7.99 5.40
CA ALA A 43 -7.36 8.38 6.65
C ALA A 43 -8.07 7.22 7.35
N ASN A 44 -8.56 6.25 6.59
CA ASN A 44 -9.28 5.08 7.11
C ASN A 44 -8.37 3.86 7.36
N GLU A 45 -7.06 3.97 7.11
CA GLU A 45 -6.13 2.83 7.19
C GLU A 45 -6.18 2.13 8.54
N ASP A 46 -6.06 2.89 9.63
CA ASP A 46 -6.05 2.33 10.99
C ASP A 46 -7.35 1.59 11.33
N LEU A 47 -8.48 2.12 10.88
CA LEU A 47 -9.77 1.48 11.06
C LEU A 47 -9.87 0.19 10.25
N ILE A 48 -9.47 0.25 8.99
CA ILE A 48 -9.52 -0.90 8.09
C ILE A 48 -8.61 -2.02 8.59
N VAL A 49 -7.39 -1.71 9.04
CA VAL A 49 -6.48 -2.70 9.64
C VAL A 49 -7.13 -3.45 10.81
N LYS A 50 -7.86 -2.73 11.67
CA LYS A 50 -8.59 -3.36 12.77
C LYS A 50 -9.74 -4.25 12.27
N LEU A 51 -10.41 -3.86 11.19
CA LEU A 51 -11.49 -4.65 10.59
C LEU A 51 -10.99 -5.90 9.87
N LEU A 52 -9.73 -5.95 9.43
CA LEU A 52 -9.15 -7.16 8.81
C LEU A 52 -9.22 -8.38 9.72
N GLY A 53 -9.06 -8.19 11.03
CA GLY A 53 -9.22 -9.27 12.01
C GLY A 53 -10.64 -9.84 12.03
N ILE A 54 -11.64 -9.00 11.83
CA ILE A 54 -13.04 -9.41 11.74
C ILE A 54 -13.28 -10.20 10.45
N LEU A 55 -12.73 -9.72 9.32
CA LEU A 55 -12.79 -10.45 8.04
C LEU A 55 -12.17 -11.86 8.15
N ASP A 56 -11.00 -11.97 8.78
CA ASP A 56 -10.35 -13.27 8.99
C ASP A 56 -11.24 -14.22 9.81
N ASN A 57 -11.90 -13.71 10.85
CA ASN A 57 -12.81 -14.49 11.68
C ASN A 57 -14.05 -14.94 10.91
N PHE A 58 -14.60 -14.07 10.04
CA PHE A 58 -15.70 -14.47 9.14
C PHE A 58 -15.27 -15.58 8.18
N GLU A 59 -14.10 -15.44 7.56
CA GLU A 59 -13.58 -16.46 6.65
C GLU A 59 -13.34 -17.81 7.36
N LEU A 60 -12.83 -17.75 8.59
CA LEU A 60 -12.66 -18.95 9.41
C LEU A 60 -14.01 -19.59 9.77
N ALA A 61 -14.99 -18.79 10.17
CA ALA A 61 -16.33 -19.28 10.50
C ALA A 61 -17.02 -19.92 9.27
N LEU A 62 -16.90 -19.29 8.10
CA LEU A 62 -17.49 -19.79 6.85
C LEU A 62 -16.86 -21.09 6.34
N LYS A 63 -15.65 -21.45 6.79
CA LYS A 63 -15.07 -22.79 6.53
C LYS A 63 -15.80 -23.91 7.27
N HIS A 64 -16.50 -23.58 8.35
CA HIS A 64 -17.15 -24.56 9.23
C HIS A 64 -18.67 -24.49 9.20
N ILE A 65 -19.23 -23.35 8.78
CA ILE A 65 -20.64 -23.07 8.80
C ILE A 65 -21.06 -22.57 7.40
N ASP A 66 -21.90 -23.31 6.72
CA ASP A 66 -22.52 -22.87 5.47
C ASP A 66 -23.86 -22.18 5.78
N ASP A 67 -23.81 -20.92 6.17
CA ASP A 67 -24.99 -20.11 6.46
C ASP A 67 -25.11 -18.96 5.45
N LYS A 68 -26.25 -18.88 4.77
CA LYS A 68 -26.51 -17.84 3.77
C LYS A 68 -26.52 -16.42 4.36
N GLY A 69 -27.02 -16.27 5.58
CA GLY A 69 -27.06 -14.98 6.27
C GLY A 69 -25.66 -14.46 6.59
N ILE A 70 -24.79 -15.33 7.11
CA ILE A 70 -23.39 -14.98 7.40
C ILE A 70 -22.63 -14.66 6.11
N ASN A 71 -22.84 -15.42 5.04
CA ASN A 71 -22.26 -15.14 3.72
C ASN A 71 -22.69 -13.78 3.17
N MET A 72 -23.96 -13.39 3.33
CA MET A 72 -24.46 -12.09 2.92
C MET A 72 -23.80 -10.95 3.69
N ILE A 73 -23.71 -11.05 5.01
CA ILE A 73 -23.07 -10.04 5.87
C ILE A 73 -21.58 -9.91 5.51
N TYR A 74 -20.88 -11.01 5.33
CA TYR A 74 -19.48 -11.00 4.91
C TYR A 74 -19.28 -10.30 3.56
N SER A 75 -20.13 -10.63 2.56
CA SER A 75 -20.05 -10.03 1.23
C SER A 75 -20.35 -8.54 1.25
N GLU A 76 -21.32 -8.11 2.06
CA GLU A 76 -21.65 -6.69 2.21
C GLU A 76 -20.50 -5.91 2.87
N LEU A 77 -19.93 -6.43 3.96
CA LEU A 77 -18.76 -5.84 4.62
C LEU A 77 -17.58 -5.75 3.67
N TYR A 78 -17.32 -6.82 2.93
CA TYR A 78 -16.22 -6.86 1.96
C TYR A 78 -16.41 -5.81 0.86
N THR A 79 -17.62 -5.69 0.31
CA THR A 79 -17.95 -4.68 -0.71
C THR A 79 -17.75 -3.25 -0.21
N ILE A 80 -18.12 -2.96 1.04
CA ILE A 80 -17.88 -1.65 1.66
C ILE A 80 -16.38 -1.36 1.71
N LEU A 81 -15.57 -2.32 2.13
CA LEU A 81 -14.13 -2.16 2.23
C LEU A 81 -13.45 -2.05 0.85
N GLU A 82 -13.93 -2.78 -0.16
CA GLU A 82 -13.47 -2.61 -1.54
C GLU A 82 -13.75 -1.20 -2.08
N ASN A 83 -14.91 -0.63 -1.78
CA ASN A 83 -15.25 0.73 -2.17
C ASN A 83 -14.35 1.78 -1.50
N GLU A 84 -13.82 1.48 -0.32
CA GLU A 84 -12.80 2.31 0.37
C GLU A 84 -11.38 2.11 -0.18
N GLY A 85 -11.21 1.21 -1.15
CA GLY A 85 -9.93 0.95 -1.81
C GLY A 85 -9.16 -0.27 -1.33
N LEU A 86 -9.80 -1.15 -0.51
CA LEU A 86 -9.20 -2.40 -0.08
C LEU A 86 -9.12 -3.39 -1.24
N LYS A 87 -7.96 -3.99 -1.43
CA LYS A 87 -7.73 -5.05 -2.43
C LYS A 87 -6.97 -6.21 -1.82
N PRO A 88 -7.38 -7.45 -2.06
CA PRO A 88 -6.62 -8.62 -1.62
C PRO A 88 -5.32 -8.74 -2.40
N ILE A 89 -4.28 -9.20 -1.74
CA ILE A 89 -3.01 -9.56 -2.36
C ILE A 89 -3.15 -10.99 -2.91
N LYS A 90 -2.71 -11.20 -4.14
CA LYS A 90 -2.66 -12.54 -4.72
C LYS A 90 -1.52 -13.33 -4.08
N ALA A 91 -1.85 -14.47 -3.49
CA ALA A 91 -0.91 -15.40 -2.86
C ALA A 91 -0.74 -16.65 -3.72
N GLU A 92 -0.34 -16.47 -4.95
CA GLU A 92 -0.12 -17.55 -5.91
C GLU A 92 1.12 -17.29 -6.78
N GLY A 93 1.71 -18.34 -7.29
CA GLY A 93 2.91 -18.25 -8.12
C GLY A 93 4.19 -18.05 -7.30
N LYS A 94 5.00 -17.09 -7.68
CA LYS A 94 6.29 -16.82 -7.04
C LYS A 94 6.15 -15.87 -5.84
N PHE A 95 6.90 -16.14 -4.79
CA PHE A 95 7.01 -15.27 -3.63
C PHE A 95 7.60 -13.90 -3.99
N ASP A 96 6.95 -12.84 -3.51
CA ASP A 96 7.41 -11.47 -3.62
C ASP A 96 7.49 -10.84 -2.22
N PRO A 97 8.70 -10.54 -1.70
CA PRO A 97 8.87 -10.01 -0.34
C PRO A 97 8.23 -8.65 -0.11
N ARG A 98 7.85 -7.94 -1.17
CA ARG A 98 7.16 -6.64 -1.05
C ARG A 98 5.71 -6.79 -0.60
N ILE A 99 5.08 -7.92 -0.88
CA ILE A 99 3.65 -8.18 -0.64
C ILE A 99 3.38 -9.47 0.15
N HIS A 100 4.36 -10.36 0.24
CA HIS A 100 4.22 -11.63 0.94
C HIS A 100 5.19 -11.73 2.12
N GLU A 101 4.78 -12.48 3.14
CA GLU A 101 5.61 -12.88 4.28
C GLU A 101 5.65 -14.41 4.33
N ALA A 102 6.83 -14.99 4.18
CA ALA A 102 7.01 -16.44 4.26
C ALA A 102 7.13 -16.87 5.73
N LEU A 103 6.15 -17.62 6.22
CA LEU A 103 6.16 -18.18 7.57
C LEU A 103 6.85 -19.52 7.63
N ILE A 104 6.66 -20.35 6.61
CA ILE A 104 7.17 -21.72 6.53
C ILE A 104 7.80 -21.93 5.16
N GLN A 105 8.94 -22.61 5.17
CA GLN A 105 9.60 -23.11 3.97
C GLN A 105 9.58 -24.64 3.98
N GLU A 106 9.19 -25.23 2.88
CA GLU A 106 9.16 -26.67 2.68
C GLU A 106 10.00 -27.03 1.47
N GLU A 107 10.60 -28.21 1.46
CA GLU A 107 11.37 -28.71 0.34
C GLU A 107 10.46 -28.93 -0.88
N GLY A 108 10.89 -28.47 -2.05
CA GLY A 108 10.12 -28.58 -3.28
C GLY A 108 10.97 -28.53 -4.55
N GLU A 109 10.32 -28.75 -5.67
CA GLU A 109 10.96 -28.78 -6.99
C GLU A 109 11.28 -27.37 -7.53
N GLU A 110 10.49 -26.39 -7.14
CA GLU A 110 10.64 -24.99 -7.54
C GLU A 110 11.04 -24.13 -6.34
N ASP A 111 11.93 -23.17 -6.54
CA ASP A 111 12.36 -22.25 -5.49
C ASP A 111 11.38 -21.08 -5.33
N GLU A 112 11.10 -20.72 -4.09
CA GLU A 112 10.23 -19.59 -3.75
C GLU A 112 8.81 -19.63 -4.34
N LYS A 113 8.26 -20.83 -4.56
CA LYS A 113 6.87 -20.98 -5.01
C LYS A 113 5.92 -20.98 -3.81
N ILE A 114 4.86 -20.19 -3.91
CA ILE A 114 3.79 -20.19 -2.91
C ILE A 114 2.94 -21.45 -3.07
N ILE A 115 2.79 -22.20 -1.99
CA ILE A 115 2.01 -23.45 -1.97
C ILE A 115 0.78 -23.36 -1.06
N GLU A 116 0.76 -22.45 -0.11
CA GLU A 116 -0.36 -22.26 0.81
C GLU A 116 -0.38 -20.83 1.34
N GLU A 117 -1.57 -20.26 1.51
CA GLU A 117 -1.80 -18.98 2.17
C GLU A 117 -2.45 -19.22 3.54
N PHE A 118 -1.78 -18.83 4.61
CA PHE A 118 -2.30 -18.95 5.98
C PHE A 118 -3.18 -17.77 6.38
N GLN A 119 -2.84 -16.58 5.92
CA GLN A 119 -3.57 -15.36 6.20
C GLN A 119 -3.52 -14.43 5.00
N LYS A 120 -4.67 -13.97 4.55
CA LYS A 120 -4.77 -13.05 3.42
C LYS A 120 -4.11 -11.71 3.72
N GLY A 121 -3.32 -11.24 2.78
CA GLY A 121 -2.80 -9.89 2.76
C GLY A 121 -3.70 -8.94 2.01
N TYR A 122 -3.59 -7.66 2.32
CA TYR A 122 -4.39 -6.61 1.72
C TYR A 122 -3.58 -5.36 1.42
N MET A 123 -3.97 -4.71 0.34
CA MET A 123 -3.53 -3.37 -0.02
C MET A 123 -4.69 -2.39 0.14
N LEU A 124 -4.37 -1.16 0.54
CA LEU A 124 -5.29 -0.04 0.56
C LEU A 124 -4.73 1.06 -0.32
N ASN A 125 -5.45 1.41 -1.40
CA ASN A 125 -5.03 2.45 -2.35
C ASN A 125 -3.55 2.33 -2.77
N ASP A 126 -3.14 1.13 -3.22
CA ASP A 126 -1.78 0.79 -3.66
C ASP A 126 -0.70 0.72 -2.56
N LYS A 127 -1.08 0.87 -1.29
CA LYS A 127 -0.22 0.66 -0.14
C LYS A 127 -0.51 -0.69 0.50
N VAL A 128 0.53 -1.49 0.75
CA VAL A 128 0.39 -2.74 1.50
C VAL A 128 0.13 -2.42 2.97
N ILE A 129 -1.05 -2.81 3.47
CA ILE A 129 -1.42 -2.64 4.88
C ILE A 129 -1.26 -3.93 5.69
N ARG A 130 -1.25 -5.07 5.03
CA ARG A 130 -0.93 -6.37 5.61
C ARG A 130 -0.41 -7.30 4.53
N HIS A 131 0.76 -7.90 4.75
CA HIS A 131 1.33 -8.92 3.86
C HIS A 131 0.52 -10.23 3.92
N SER A 132 0.41 -10.94 2.79
CA SER A 132 -0.08 -12.31 2.81
C SER A 132 0.93 -13.22 3.49
N LYS A 133 0.51 -13.96 4.51
CA LYS A 133 1.33 -14.95 5.18
C LYS A 133 1.23 -16.26 4.44
N VAL A 134 2.35 -16.72 3.91
CA VAL A 134 2.40 -17.84 2.98
C VAL A 134 3.42 -18.90 3.39
N LYS A 135 3.19 -20.10 2.88
CA LYS A 135 4.15 -21.19 2.86
C LYS A 135 4.76 -21.25 1.48
N ILE A 136 6.07 -21.34 1.41
CA ILE A 136 6.81 -21.38 0.14
C ILE A 136 7.65 -22.65 0.04
N THR A 137 7.99 -23.03 -1.18
CA THR A 137 8.97 -24.07 -1.44
C THR A 137 10.38 -23.50 -1.48
N LYS A 138 11.33 -24.32 -1.05
CA LYS A 138 12.77 -24.11 -1.24
C LYS A 138 13.35 -25.29 -1.98
N MET A 139 14.06 -25.00 -3.06
CA MET A 139 14.74 -26.06 -3.81
C MET A 139 15.89 -26.63 -2.96
N VAL A 140 15.87 -27.93 -2.76
CA VAL A 140 17.00 -28.63 -2.15
C VAL A 140 18.06 -28.73 -3.23
N GLY A 141 19.19 -28.06 -3.02
CA GLY A 141 20.36 -28.25 -3.88
C GLY A 141 20.70 -29.73 -3.90
N LYS A 142 20.69 -30.32 -5.08
CA LYS A 142 21.33 -31.62 -5.27
C LYS A 142 22.80 -31.40 -4.95
N ASN A 143 23.23 -31.80 -3.78
CA ASN A 143 24.64 -31.99 -3.49
C ASN A 143 25.10 -33.12 -4.41
N GLU A 144 25.79 -32.72 -5.48
CA GLU A 144 26.63 -33.65 -6.21
C GLU A 144 27.88 -34.02 -5.41
#